data_359611a18a441d302219f5e26519b85a
#
_entry.id   359611a18a441d302219f5e26519b85a
#
_cell.length_a   1.000
_cell.length_b   1.000
_cell.length_c   1.000
_cell.angle_alpha   90.00
_cell.angle_beta   90.00
_cell.angle_gamma   90.00
#
_symmetry.space_group_name_H-M   'P 1'
#
loop_
_entity.id
_entity.type
_entity.pdbx_description
1 polymer ?
#
loop_
_entity_poly.entity_id
_entity_poly.type
_entity_poly.pdbx_seq_one_letter_code
_entity_poly.pdbx_strand_id
1 'polypeptide(L)'
;MHNGILFLFLFCAHLLGDFYFQPPALAIKKEESYFGLLLHALIYMTFILLVFLFVETPWWLLLVASVSHYIIDSAKWLLRTSKLSNPMLFIIDQFLHLLTLWMLSILTPEMAIRSWLSILLPTFWPWLTLILLVWRPVNVSVDILFEKYAEAAKEEKKRQDLELAQKQKAAEMLANKATFEQPAEDLPELLEVEGAGAWVGTLERIITVLFVSMGQFAAMGLLMAAKSMARYDRISKGPAFAEYYLIGTLYSILVAIVAYLFLFKIVFPVTSVVLPTPIILMTPSPLP
;
A
#
# COMPACT_ATOMS: atom_id res chain seq x y z
N MET A 1 7.42 -7.59 24.47
CA MET A 1 6.22 -7.95 23.68
C MET A 1 5.14 -6.86 23.72
N HIS A 2 4.82 -6.28 24.88
CA HIS A 2 3.70 -5.36 25.04
C HIS A 2 3.80 -4.06 24.22
N ASN A 3 5.00 -3.47 24.08
CA ASN A 3 5.21 -2.25 23.32
C ASN A 3 4.91 -2.42 21.81
N GLY A 4 5.20 -3.58 21.25
CA GLY A 4 4.87 -3.90 19.85
C GLY A 4 3.36 -3.96 19.59
N ILE A 5 2.59 -4.38 20.57
CA ILE A 5 1.12 -4.47 20.44
C ILE A 5 0.50 -3.06 20.42
N LEU A 6 0.92 -2.18 21.35
CA LEU A 6 0.45 -0.80 21.34
C LEU A 6 0.79 -0.12 20.01
N PHE A 7 2.04 -0.27 19.55
CA PHE A 7 2.45 0.25 18.24
C PHE A 7 1.56 -0.29 17.11
N LEU A 8 1.27 -1.59 17.10
CA LEU A 8 0.43 -2.22 16.09
C LEU A 8 -0.95 -1.57 15.99
N PHE A 9 -1.61 -1.32 17.14
CA PHE A 9 -2.92 -0.68 17.17
C PHE A 9 -2.88 0.79 16.78
N LEU A 10 -1.89 1.54 17.27
CA LEU A 10 -1.67 2.93 16.87
C LEU A 10 -1.38 3.04 15.37
N PHE A 11 -0.56 2.13 14.85
CA PHE A 11 -0.24 2.09 13.43
C PHE A 11 -1.46 1.69 12.57
N CYS A 12 -2.23 0.71 12.99
CA CYS A 12 -3.48 0.36 12.32
C CYS A 12 -4.46 1.55 12.29
N ALA A 13 -4.63 2.25 13.41
CA ALA A 13 -5.45 3.45 13.49
C ALA A 13 -4.94 4.57 12.56
N HIS A 14 -3.63 4.76 12.50
CA HIS A 14 -2.99 5.71 11.57
C HIS A 14 -3.29 5.35 10.11
N LEU A 15 -3.09 4.08 9.72
CA LEU A 15 -3.41 3.65 8.35
C LEU A 15 -4.87 3.91 8.00
N LEU A 16 -5.80 3.61 8.91
CA LEU A 16 -7.22 3.84 8.70
C LEU A 16 -7.51 5.35 8.55
N GLY A 17 -7.00 6.20 9.43
CA GLY A 17 -7.23 7.63 9.41
C GLY A 17 -6.67 8.31 8.16
N ASP A 18 -5.42 8.00 7.78
CA ASP A 18 -4.72 8.70 6.70
C ASP A 18 -5.06 8.17 5.30
N PHE A 19 -5.30 6.87 5.17
CA PHE A 19 -5.41 6.26 3.84
C PHE A 19 -6.81 5.73 3.52
N TYR A 20 -7.56 5.23 4.51
CA TYR A 20 -8.85 4.60 4.24
C TYR A 20 -10.04 5.53 4.45
N PHE A 21 -10.00 6.33 5.49
CA PHE A 21 -11.08 7.26 5.83
C PHE A 21 -10.78 8.72 5.45
N GLN A 22 -9.78 8.92 4.63
CA GLN A 22 -9.52 10.17 3.93
C GLN A 22 -9.98 10.04 2.46
N PRO A 23 -11.22 10.46 2.11
CA PRO A 23 -11.67 10.44 0.73
C PRO A 23 -10.87 11.44 -0.12
N PRO A 24 -10.76 11.23 -1.45
CA PRO A 24 -9.96 12.10 -2.34
C PRO A 24 -10.31 13.58 -2.22
N ALA A 25 -11.60 13.90 -2.08
CA ALA A 25 -12.07 15.28 -1.88
C ALA A 25 -11.51 15.91 -0.59
N LEU A 26 -11.38 15.14 0.50
CA LEU A 26 -10.80 15.62 1.74
C LEU A 26 -9.27 15.75 1.63
N ALA A 27 -8.60 14.85 0.90
CA ALA A 27 -7.16 14.92 0.65
C ALA A 27 -6.82 16.24 -0.07
N ILE A 28 -7.55 16.60 -1.11
CA ILE A 28 -7.40 17.87 -1.82
C ILE A 28 -7.70 19.06 -0.88
N LYS A 29 -8.82 19.00 -0.16
CA LYS A 29 -9.23 20.10 0.75
C LYS A 29 -8.25 20.30 1.91
N LYS A 30 -7.60 19.25 2.39
CA LYS A 30 -6.53 19.30 3.41
C LYS A 30 -5.33 20.10 2.91
N GLU A 31 -5.00 19.98 1.62
CA GLU A 31 -3.90 20.75 1.03
C GLU A 31 -4.26 22.20 0.71
N GLU A 32 -5.53 22.49 0.45
CA GLU A 32 -5.99 23.82 0.03
C GLU A 32 -6.39 24.72 1.21
N SER A 33 -6.90 24.15 2.31
CA SER A 33 -7.52 24.94 3.37
C SER A 33 -7.22 24.43 4.78
N TYR A 34 -7.11 25.36 5.71
CA TYR A 34 -6.96 25.07 7.13
C TYR A 34 -8.15 24.30 7.70
N PHE A 35 -9.35 24.54 7.19
CA PHE A 35 -10.55 23.80 7.60
C PHE A 35 -10.49 22.32 7.17
N GLY A 36 -9.97 22.06 5.96
CA GLY A 36 -9.74 20.68 5.50
C GLY A 36 -8.74 19.94 6.35
N LEU A 37 -7.66 20.61 6.76
CA LEU A 37 -6.65 20.06 7.67
C LEU A 37 -7.25 19.72 9.04
N LEU A 38 -8.05 20.62 9.62
CA LEU A 38 -8.72 20.39 10.90
C LEU A 38 -9.73 19.22 10.82
N LEU A 39 -10.52 19.15 9.75
CA LEU A 39 -11.47 18.07 9.55
C LEU A 39 -10.78 16.71 9.45
N HIS A 40 -9.65 16.65 8.71
CA HIS A 40 -8.82 15.45 8.65
C HIS A 40 -8.30 15.04 10.04
N ALA A 41 -7.77 16.00 10.81
CA ALA A 41 -7.27 15.74 12.16
C ALA A 41 -8.36 15.20 13.10
N LEU A 42 -9.61 15.67 12.99
CA LEU A 42 -10.74 15.16 13.77
C LEU A 42 -11.09 13.72 13.39
N ILE A 43 -11.07 13.39 12.10
CA ILE A 43 -11.29 12.02 11.62
C ILE A 43 -10.17 11.12 12.14
N TYR A 44 -8.92 11.53 12.01
CA TYR A 44 -7.77 10.80 12.54
C TYR A 44 -7.88 10.55 14.05
N MET A 45 -8.21 11.58 14.82
CA MET A 45 -8.39 11.47 16.26
C MET A 45 -9.46 10.42 16.63
N THR A 46 -10.52 10.30 15.83
CA THR A 46 -11.56 9.27 16.06
C THR A 46 -10.96 7.87 16.00
N PHE A 47 -10.11 7.58 15.02
CA PHE A 47 -9.44 6.27 14.89
C PHE A 47 -8.43 6.01 16.01
N ILE A 48 -7.68 7.03 16.42
CA ILE A 48 -6.78 6.91 17.57
C ILE A 48 -7.57 6.63 18.85
N LEU A 49 -8.71 7.29 19.08
CA LEU A 49 -9.56 7.04 20.24
C LEU A 49 -10.14 5.61 20.25
N LEU A 50 -10.39 5.01 19.10
CA LEU A 50 -10.83 3.61 19.01
C LEU A 50 -9.81 2.62 19.59
N VAL A 51 -8.53 2.98 19.70
CA VAL A 51 -7.50 2.14 20.35
C VAL A 51 -7.85 1.84 21.80
N PHE A 52 -8.61 2.71 22.49
CA PHE A 52 -9.14 2.45 23.85
C PHE A 52 -10.00 1.19 23.95
N LEU A 53 -10.65 0.81 22.86
CA LEU A 53 -11.48 -0.40 22.85
C LEU A 53 -10.63 -1.67 22.97
N PHE A 54 -9.36 -1.59 22.59
CA PHE A 54 -8.47 -2.74 22.45
C PHE A 54 -7.39 -2.82 23.51
N VAL A 55 -6.86 -1.66 23.92
CA VAL A 55 -5.74 -1.57 24.86
C VAL A 55 -6.08 -0.63 26.00
N GLU A 56 -5.72 -1.00 27.21
CA GLU A 56 -5.89 -0.14 28.39
C GLU A 56 -4.78 0.92 28.40
N THR A 57 -4.98 1.98 27.61
CA THR A 57 -4.01 3.07 27.48
C THR A 57 -4.43 4.28 28.29
N PRO A 58 -3.48 5.08 28.82
CA PRO A 58 -3.81 6.35 29.40
C PRO A 58 -4.32 7.32 28.33
N TRP A 59 -5.38 8.05 28.64
CA TRP A 59 -6.04 8.98 27.70
C TRP A 59 -5.07 10.03 27.13
N TRP A 60 -4.10 10.49 27.93
CA TRP A 60 -3.12 11.49 27.49
C TRP A 60 -2.27 10.99 26.32
N LEU A 61 -1.97 9.70 26.26
CA LEU A 61 -1.19 9.10 25.17
C LEU A 61 -1.93 9.26 23.81
N LEU A 62 -3.23 9.00 23.82
CA LEU A 62 -4.04 9.14 22.62
C LEU A 62 -4.21 10.60 22.21
N LEU A 63 -4.27 11.49 23.22
CA LEU A 63 -4.24 12.93 22.95
C LEU A 63 -2.91 13.36 22.32
N VAL A 64 -1.78 12.91 22.87
CA VAL A 64 -0.44 13.21 22.32
C VAL A 64 -0.30 12.66 20.90
N ALA A 65 -0.77 11.43 20.63
CA ALA A 65 -0.75 10.84 19.29
C ALA A 65 -1.56 11.70 18.29
N SER A 66 -2.74 12.17 18.69
CA SER A 66 -3.61 12.99 17.84
C SER A 66 -3.03 14.40 17.60
N VAL A 67 -2.51 15.04 18.64
CA VAL A 67 -1.92 16.38 18.55
C VAL A 67 -0.63 16.36 17.73
N SER A 68 0.24 15.36 17.94
CA SER A 68 1.47 15.23 17.16
C SER A 68 1.18 15.00 15.67
N HIS A 69 0.17 14.20 15.34
CA HIS A 69 -0.27 14.03 13.96
C HIS A 69 -0.70 15.37 13.34
N TYR A 70 -1.56 16.12 14.03
CA TYR A 70 -1.97 17.44 13.56
C TYR A 70 -0.80 18.42 13.36
N ILE A 71 0.20 18.38 14.25
CA ILE A 71 1.41 19.23 14.14
C ILE A 71 2.23 18.83 12.90
N ILE A 72 2.44 17.54 12.66
CA ILE A 72 3.19 17.05 11.50
C ILE A 72 2.49 17.46 10.20
N ASP A 73 1.18 17.23 10.11
CA ASP A 73 0.37 17.64 8.96
C ASP A 73 0.40 19.15 8.73
N SER A 74 0.33 19.92 9.82
CA SER A 74 0.42 21.39 9.74
C SER A 74 1.80 21.85 9.24
N ALA A 75 2.87 21.19 9.69
CA ALA A 75 4.22 21.47 9.21
C ALA A 75 4.36 21.15 7.71
N LYS A 76 3.84 20.01 7.25
CA LYS A 76 3.78 19.67 5.83
C LYS A 76 3.02 20.71 5.03
N TRP A 77 1.86 21.15 5.53
CA TRP A 77 1.03 22.18 4.90
C TRP A 77 1.78 23.51 4.74
N LEU A 78 2.56 23.92 5.74
CA LEU A 78 3.41 25.13 5.68
C LEU A 78 4.57 24.95 4.69
N LEU A 79 5.14 23.72 4.60
CA LEU A 79 6.28 23.43 3.73
C LEU A 79 5.90 23.17 2.27
N ARG A 80 4.61 23.09 1.92
CA ARG A 80 4.15 22.81 0.54
C ARG A 80 4.64 23.82 -0.50
N THR A 81 4.90 25.07 -0.07
CA THR A 81 5.45 26.15 -0.94
C THR A 81 6.98 26.19 -0.93
N SER A 82 7.63 25.27 -0.21
CA SER A 82 9.09 25.16 -0.16
C SER A 82 9.65 24.59 -1.46
N LYS A 83 10.99 24.54 -1.56
CA LYS A 83 11.68 23.89 -2.69
C LYS A 83 11.68 22.35 -2.64
N LEU A 84 11.05 21.76 -1.62
CA LEU A 84 10.98 20.31 -1.48
C LEU A 84 9.96 19.73 -2.47
N SER A 85 10.31 18.63 -3.11
CA SER A 85 9.38 17.92 -4.00
C SER A 85 8.25 17.23 -3.23
N ASN A 86 7.09 17.05 -3.86
CA ASN A 86 5.96 16.32 -3.27
C ASN A 86 6.34 14.93 -2.77
N PRO A 87 7.11 14.11 -3.52
CA PRO A 87 7.61 12.83 -3.02
C PRO A 87 8.42 12.94 -1.73
N MET A 88 9.30 13.94 -1.62
CA MET A 88 10.13 14.13 -0.44
C MET A 88 9.31 14.57 0.77
N LEU A 89 8.36 15.47 0.57
CA LEU A 89 7.43 15.89 1.62
C LEU A 89 6.59 14.71 2.12
N PHE A 90 6.12 13.84 1.22
CA PHE A 90 5.37 12.64 1.57
C PHE A 90 6.22 11.66 2.40
N ILE A 91 7.46 11.40 1.99
CA ILE A 91 8.35 10.48 2.73
C ILE A 91 8.64 11.01 4.14
N ILE A 92 8.99 12.30 4.26
CA ILE A 92 9.27 12.93 5.56
C ILE A 92 8.05 12.87 6.46
N ASP A 93 6.88 13.20 5.93
CA ASP A 93 5.60 13.18 6.62
C ASP A 93 5.29 11.78 7.19
N GLN A 94 5.31 10.75 6.36
CA GLN A 94 5.05 9.39 6.80
C GLN A 94 6.11 8.85 7.79
N PHE A 95 7.37 9.20 7.57
CA PHE A 95 8.45 8.84 8.49
C PHE A 95 8.24 9.48 9.88
N LEU A 96 7.88 10.75 9.95
CA LEU A 96 7.65 11.44 11.23
C LEU A 96 6.43 10.86 11.97
N HIS A 97 5.36 10.54 11.26
CA HIS A 97 4.20 9.86 11.86
C HIS A 97 4.60 8.51 12.45
N LEU A 98 5.26 7.64 11.69
CA LEU A 98 5.72 6.33 12.16
C LEU A 98 6.68 6.44 13.34
N LEU A 99 7.64 7.36 13.27
CA LEU A 99 8.60 7.60 14.35
C LEU A 99 7.90 8.04 15.64
N THR A 100 6.92 8.93 15.52
CA THR A 100 6.15 9.42 16.68
C THR A 100 5.35 8.27 17.33
N LEU A 101 4.63 7.47 16.55
CA LEU A 101 3.88 6.32 17.06
C LEU A 101 4.81 5.27 17.68
N TRP A 102 5.96 5.03 17.07
CA TRP A 102 6.98 4.13 17.61
C TRP A 102 7.53 4.64 18.94
N MET A 103 7.89 5.91 19.03
CA MET A 103 8.37 6.54 20.27
C MET A 103 7.31 6.50 21.38
N LEU A 104 6.06 6.83 21.06
CA LEU A 104 4.96 6.74 22.03
C LEU A 104 4.79 5.31 22.55
N SER A 105 4.93 4.31 21.70
CA SER A 105 4.81 2.91 22.12
C SER A 105 5.95 2.45 23.04
N ILE A 106 7.17 2.96 22.85
CA ILE A 106 8.33 2.62 23.68
C ILE A 106 8.32 3.36 25.02
N LEU A 107 7.95 4.65 25.00
CA LEU A 107 7.93 5.49 26.19
C LEU A 107 6.78 5.19 27.15
N THR A 108 5.79 4.43 26.68
CA THR A 108 4.64 4.07 27.50
C THR A 108 4.93 2.78 28.29
N PRO A 109 4.61 2.72 29.58
CA PRO A 109 4.74 1.51 30.38
C PRO A 109 3.94 0.34 29.79
N GLU A 110 4.25 -0.89 30.18
CA GLU A 110 3.51 -2.07 29.75
C GLU A 110 2.01 -1.91 29.97
N MET A 111 1.25 -2.07 28.89
CA MET A 111 -0.19 -1.88 28.88
C MET A 111 -0.90 -3.23 28.90
N ALA A 112 -1.98 -3.30 29.66
CA ALA A 112 -2.85 -4.46 29.65
C ALA A 112 -3.68 -4.47 28.36
N ILE A 113 -3.74 -5.63 27.73
CA ILE A 113 -4.63 -5.90 26.61
C ILE A 113 -5.93 -6.40 27.19
N ARG A 114 -7.06 -5.91 26.67
CA ARG A 114 -8.36 -6.38 27.12
C ARG A 114 -8.52 -7.87 26.84
N SER A 115 -8.95 -8.62 27.86
CA SER A 115 -8.96 -10.09 27.85
C SER A 115 -9.74 -10.71 26.68
N TRP A 116 -10.80 -10.08 26.20
CA TRP A 116 -11.59 -10.57 25.07
C TRP A 116 -10.80 -10.57 23.73
N LEU A 117 -9.71 -9.81 23.67
CA LEU A 117 -8.89 -9.66 22.49
C LEU A 117 -7.71 -10.63 22.44
N SER A 118 -7.35 -11.21 23.57
CA SER A 118 -6.12 -12.02 23.72
C SER A 118 -6.09 -13.25 22.79
N ILE A 119 -7.27 -13.78 22.41
CA ILE A 119 -7.37 -14.96 21.52
C ILE A 119 -7.07 -14.60 20.07
N LEU A 120 -7.43 -13.41 19.59
CA LEU A 120 -7.25 -12.98 18.19
C LEU A 120 -5.93 -12.25 17.96
N LEU A 121 -5.28 -11.82 19.02
CA LEU A 121 -4.09 -10.96 18.96
C LEU A 121 -2.91 -11.54 18.21
N PRO A 122 -2.50 -12.82 18.41
CA PRO A 122 -1.23 -13.30 17.88
C PRO A 122 -1.18 -13.39 16.35
N THR A 123 -2.32 -13.59 15.71
CA THR A 123 -2.36 -13.87 14.27
C THR A 123 -3.18 -12.84 13.48
N PHE A 124 -4.39 -12.51 13.93
CA PHE A 124 -5.31 -11.70 13.15
C PHE A 124 -4.82 -10.25 12.95
N TRP A 125 -4.44 -9.55 14.02
CA TRP A 125 -4.13 -8.12 13.96
C TRP A 125 -2.86 -7.78 13.17
N PRO A 126 -1.74 -8.51 13.30
CA PRO A 126 -0.59 -8.29 12.45
C PRO A 126 -0.88 -8.49 10.97
N TRP A 127 -1.66 -9.53 10.62
CA TRP A 127 -2.06 -9.78 9.24
C TRP A 127 -3.01 -8.70 8.71
N LEU A 128 -4.00 -8.29 9.52
CA LEU A 128 -4.89 -7.19 9.14
C LEU A 128 -4.09 -5.90 8.86
N THR A 129 -3.18 -5.53 9.78
CA THR A 129 -2.34 -4.34 9.61
C THR A 129 -1.47 -4.45 8.38
N LEU A 130 -0.89 -5.64 8.10
CA LEU A 130 -0.07 -5.87 6.92
C LEU A 130 -0.90 -5.72 5.63
N ILE A 131 -2.09 -6.29 5.57
CA ILE A 131 -2.98 -6.16 4.41
C ILE A 131 -3.38 -4.71 4.20
N LEU A 132 -3.76 -4.00 5.27
CA LEU A 132 -4.06 -2.57 5.19
C LEU A 132 -2.86 -1.77 4.68
N LEU A 133 -1.65 -2.07 5.14
CA LEU A 133 -0.44 -1.38 4.73
C LEU A 133 -0.11 -1.60 3.24
N VAL A 134 -0.13 -2.86 2.78
CA VAL A 134 0.26 -3.18 1.39
C VAL A 134 -0.81 -2.84 0.35
N TRP A 135 -2.00 -2.48 0.77
CA TRP A 135 -3.10 -2.12 -0.14
C TRP A 135 -3.05 -0.62 -0.47
N ARG A 136 -3.86 0.19 0.23
CA ARG A 136 -4.09 1.60 -0.12
C ARG A 136 -2.86 2.51 0.08
N PRO A 137 -2.12 2.41 1.19
CA PRO A 137 -0.91 3.22 1.38
C PRO A 137 0.13 3.04 0.29
N VAL A 138 0.35 1.78 -0.17
CA VAL A 138 1.32 1.53 -1.25
C VAL A 138 0.82 2.07 -2.58
N ASN A 139 -0.48 1.98 -2.90
CA ASN A 139 -1.02 2.60 -4.11
C ASN A 139 -0.78 4.12 -4.10
N VAL A 140 -1.13 4.78 -3.00
CA VAL A 140 -0.91 6.23 -2.84
C VAL A 140 0.58 6.59 -2.95
N SER A 141 1.45 5.78 -2.33
CA SER A 141 2.90 6.03 -2.41
C SER A 141 3.44 5.87 -3.84
N VAL A 142 2.96 4.87 -4.62
CA VAL A 142 3.33 4.70 -6.02
C VAL A 142 2.90 5.92 -6.84
N ASP A 143 1.67 6.38 -6.66
CA ASP A 143 1.12 7.52 -7.39
C ASP A 143 1.93 8.80 -7.13
N ILE A 144 2.33 9.05 -5.87
CA ILE A 144 3.10 10.24 -5.49
C ILE A 144 4.59 10.11 -5.88
N LEU A 145 5.23 8.98 -5.57
CA LEU A 145 6.67 8.82 -5.76
C LEU A 145 7.07 8.71 -7.24
N PHE A 146 6.19 8.13 -8.06
CA PHE A 146 6.46 7.84 -9.46
C PHE A 146 5.59 8.64 -10.44
N GLU A 147 4.97 9.74 -9.98
CA GLU A 147 4.12 10.63 -10.78
C GLU A 147 4.80 11.04 -12.09
N LYS A 148 6.05 11.49 -12.04
CA LYS A 148 6.83 11.89 -13.21
C LYS A 148 6.96 10.78 -14.26
N TYR A 149 7.20 9.54 -13.82
CA TYR A 149 7.30 8.38 -14.73
C TYR A 149 5.94 7.98 -15.30
N ALA A 150 4.90 8.08 -14.48
CA ALA A 150 3.52 7.83 -14.91
C ALA A 150 3.08 8.84 -15.98
N GLU A 151 3.42 10.12 -15.82
CA GLU A 151 3.14 11.16 -16.82
C GLU A 151 3.90 10.91 -18.11
N ALA A 152 5.19 10.61 -18.06
CA ALA A 152 6.00 10.27 -19.23
C ALA A 152 5.41 9.07 -20.01
N ALA A 153 4.97 8.03 -19.30
CA ALA A 153 4.34 6.86 -19.92
C ALA A 153 2.97 7.19 -20.56
N LYS A 154 2.18 8.10 -19.95
CA LYS A 154 0.92 8.60 -20.53
C LYS A 154 1.16 9.42 -21.79
N GLU A 155 2.14 10.31 -21.77
CA GLU A 155 2.49 11.11 -22.95
C GLU A 155 3.01 10.24 -24.10
N GLU A 156 3.83 9.24 -23.81
CA GLU A 156 4.31 8.27 -24.79
C GLU A 156 3.13 7.52 -25.45
N LYS A 157 2.19 7.01 -24.65
CA LYS A 157 0.97 6.36 -25.16
C LYS A 157 0.19 7.31 -26.09
N LYS A 158 -0.04 8.54 -25.65
CA LYS A 158 -0.78 9.53 -26.47
C LYS A 158 -0.09 9.82 -27.80
N ARG A 159 1.23 9.88 -27.84
CA ARG A 159 1.98 10.04 -29.10
C ARG A 159 1.81 8.83 -30.02
N GLN A 160 1.92 7.61 -29.48
CA GLN A 160 1.73 6.37 -30.24
C GLN A 160 0.32 6.28 -30.83
N ASP A 161 -0.70 6.61 -30.03
CA ASP A 161 -2.12 6.61 -30.48
C ASP A 161 -2.34 7.63 -31.60
N LEU A 162 -1.75 8.83 -31.51
CA LEU A 162 -1.82 9.86 -32.54
C LEU A 162 -1.12 9.42 -33.86
N GLU A 163 0.06 8.79 -33.75
CA GLU A 163 0.77 8.25 -34.92
C GLU A 163 0.00 7.14 -35.62
N LEU A 164 -0.64 6.25 -34.84
CA LEU A 164 -1.50 5.19 -35.36
C LEU A 164 -2.70 5.78 -36.10
N ALA A 165 -3.39 6.74 -35.49
CA ALA A 165 -4.53 7.42 -36.12
C ALA A 165 -4.14 8.16 -37.40
N GLN A 166 -2.95 8.79 -37.45
CA GLN A 166 -2.45 9.43 -38.68
C GLN A 166 -2.13 8.40 -39.77
N LYS A 167 -1.51 7.26 -39.42
CA LYS A 167 -1.22 6.17 -40.36
C LYS A 167 -2.51 5.55 -40.92
N GLN A 168 -3.52 5.37 -40.08
CA GLN A 168 -4.84 4.86 -40.51
C GLN A 168 -5.50 5.82 -41.49
N LYS A 169 -5.57 7.13 -41.18
CA LYS A 169 -6.11 8.15 -42.08
C LYS A 169 -5.36 8.22 -43.43
N ALA A 170 -4.03 8.12 -43.39
CA ALA A 170 -3.22 8.09 -44.60
C ALA A 170 -3.48 6.84 -45.44
N ALA A 171 -3.64 5.68 -44.80
CA ALA A 171 -4.01 4.42 -45.50
C ALA A 171 -5.43 4.49 -46.11
N GLU A 172 -6.39 5.05 -45.37
CA GLU A 172 -7.78 5.28 -45.90
C GLU A 172 -7.78 6.23 -47.09
N MET A 173 -7.02 7.33 -47.05
CA MET A 173 -6.86 8.25 -48.18
C MET A 173 -6.23 7.57 -49.41
N LEU A 174 -5.28 6.65 -49.21
CA LEU A 174 -4.70 5.86 -50.29
C LEU A 174 -5.65 4.79 -50.81
N ALA A 175 -6.41 4.12 -49.94
CA ALA A 175 -7.41 3.11 -50.32
C ALA A 175 -8.57 3.74 -51.09
N ASN A 176 -9.08 4.91 -50.68
CA ASN A 176 -10.11 5.66 -51.39
C ASN A 176 -9.68 6.16 -52.77
N LYS A 177 -8.39 6.24 -53.05
CA LYS A 177 -7.84 6.50 -54.38
C LYS A 177 -7.76 5.25 -55.28
N ALA A 178 -7.71 4.06 -54.66
CA ALA A 178 -7.69 2.78 -55.37
C ALA A 178 -9.02 2.09 -55.11
N THR A 179 -10.04 2.42 -55.91
CA THR A 179 -11.39 1.90 -55.94
C THR A 179 -11.46 0.38 -55.66
N PHE A 180 -11.53 -0.02 -54.38
CA PHE A 180 -12.03 -1.35 -54.00
C PHE A 180 -12.51 -1.28 -52.53
N GLU A 181 -13.85 -1.47 -52.39
CA GLU A 181 -14.54 -1.58 -51.10
C GLU A 181 -14.08 -2.85 -50.37
N GLN A 182 -13.33 -2.67 -49.30
CA GLN A 182 -13.38 -3.59 -48.16
C GLN A 182 -13.74 -2.76 -46.91
N PRO A 183 -14.78 -3.15 -46.18
CA PRO A 183 -15.09 -2.51 -44.91
C PRO A 183 -13.87 -2.74 -43.99
N ALA A 184 -13.31 -1.67 -43.48
CA ALA A 184 -12.37 -1.76 -42.36
C ALA A 184 -13.13 -2.37 -41.17
N GLU A 185 -12.79 -3.58 -40.78
CA GLU A 185 -13.22 -4.12 -39.49
C GLU A 185 -12.68 -3.17 -38.42
N ASP A 186 -13.57 -2.43 -37.78
CA ASP A 186 -13.31 -1.70 -36.55
C ASP A 186 -12.86 -2.72 -35.50
N LEU A 187 -11.56 -2.88 -35.35
CA LEU A 187 -10.98 -3.59 -34.23
C LEU A 187 -11.41 -2.83 -32.95
N PRO A 188 -12.15 -3.47 -32.04
CA PRO A 188 -12.60 -2.81 -30.83
C PRO A 188 -11.38 -2.30 -30.07
N GLU A 189 -11.37 -0.99 -29.85
CA GLU A 189 -10.40 -0.34 -28.96
C GLU A 189 -10.48 -1.07 -27.61
N LEU A 190 -9.41 -1.77 -27.23
CA LEU A 190 -9.33 -2.45 -25.94
C LEU A 190 -9.37 -1.37 -24.85
N LEU A 191 -10.58 -1.05 -24.40
CA LEU A 191 -10.81 -0.10 -23.31
C LEU A 191 -10.08 -0.57 -22.06
N GLU A 192 -9.01 0.13 -21.68
CA GLU A 192 -8.39 -0.09 -20.38
C GLU A 192 -9.39 0.28 -19.29
N VAL A 193 -9.72 -0.69 -18.44
CA VAL A 193 -10.61 -0.45 -17.28
C VAL A 193 -9.86 0.45 -16.30
N GLU A 194 -10.43 1.63 -16.03
CA GLU A 194 -9.86 2.58 -15.08
C GLU A 194 -9.68 1.93 -13.69
N GLY A 195 -8.51 2.13 -13.08
CA GLY A 195 -8.20 1.56 -11.76
C GLY A 195 -7.78 0.08 -11.75
N ALA A 196 -7.88 -0.66 -12.86
CA ALA A 196 -7.48 -2.07 -12.92
C ALA A 196 -6.01 -2.27 -12.50
N GLY A 197 -5.13 -1.35 -12.87
CA GLY A 197 -3.71 -1.40 -12.49
C GLY A 197 -3.48 -1.38 -10.97
N ALA A 198 -4.23 -0.56 -10.24
CA ALA A 198 -4.17 -0.47 -8.79
C ALA A 198 -4.65 -1.78 -8.11
N TRP A 199 -5.72 -2.38 -8.64
CA TRP A 199 -6.21 -3.67 -8.16
C TRP A 199 -5.23 -4.81 -8.40
N VAL A 200 -4.70 -4.91 -9.62
CA VAL A 200 -3.68 -5.91 -9.96
C VAL A 200 -2.46 -5.76 -9.05
N GLY A 201 -1.95 -4.53 -8.86
CA GLY A 201 -0.83 -4.27 -7.98
C GLY A 201 -1.12 -4.66 -6.51
N THR A 202 -2.34 -4.43 -6.02
CA THR A 202 -2.76 -4.84 -4.67
C THR A 202 -2.78 -6.35 -4.51
N LEU A 203 -3.38 -7.08 -5.46
CA LEU A 203 -3.43 -8.55 -5.44
C LEU A 203 -2.02 -9.14 -5.51
N GLU A 204 -1.16 -8.61 -6.36
CA GLU A 204 0.25 -9.04 -6.45
C GLU A 204 0.99 -8.87 -5.13
N ARG A 205 0.82 -7.76 -4.40
CA ARG A 205 1.43 -7.55 -3.09
C ARG A 205 0.91 -8.51 -2.04
N ILE A 206 -0.39 -8.77 -2.02
CA ILE A 206 -1.00 -9.75 -1.11
C ILE A 206 -0.42 -11.15 -1.38
N ILE A 207 -0.36 -11.57 -2.64
CA ILE A 207 0.23 -12.86 -3.04
C ILE A 207 1.73 -12.90 -2.70
N THR A 208 2.46 -11.82 -2.93
CA THR A 208 3.88 -11.70 -2.56
C THR A 208 4.09 -11.91 -1.06
N VAL A 209 3.28 -11.25 -0.23
CA VAL A 209 3.34 -11.41 1.24
C VAL A 209 3.05 -12.86 1.65
N LEU A 210 2.06 -13.50 1.04
CA LEU A 210 1.76 -14.93 1.29
C LEU A 210 2.95 -15.81 0.91
N PHE A 211 3.57 -15.62 -0.25
CA PHE A 211 4.75 -16.40 -0.66
C PHE A 211 5.94 -16.18 0.26
N VAL A 212 6.20 -14.93 0.68
CA VAL A 212 7.26 -14.62 1.66
C VAL A 212 6.99 -15.31 2.99
N SER A 213 5.74 -15.29 3.47
CA SER A 213 5.37 -15.93 4.75
C SER A 213 5.54 -17.45 4.71
N MET A 214 5.36 -18.07 3.54
CA MET A 214 5.53 -19.50 3.31
C MET A 214 6.96 -19.90 2.88
N GLY A 215 7.87 -18.93 2.70
CA GLY A 215 9.23 -19.18 2.21
C GLY A 215 9.29 -19.57 0.72
N GLN A 216 8.24 -19.30 -0.06
CA GLN A 216 8.09 -19.70 -1.47
C GLN A 216 8.68 -18.66 -2.43
N PHE A 217 9.98 -18.37 -2.33
CA PHE A 217 10.64 -17.33 -3.13
C PHE A 217 10.67 -17.64 -4.64
N ALA A 218 10.72 -18.92 -5.01
CA ALA A 218 10.66 -19.33 -6.43
C ALA A 218 9.30 -18.97 -7.06
N ALA A 219 8.20 -19.12 -6.31
CA ALA A 219 6.87 -18.73 -6.77
C ALA A 219 6.73 -17.22 -6.99
N MET A 220 7.41 -16.40 -6.18
CA MET A 220 7.49 -14.95 -6.43
C MET A 220 8.15 -14.64 -7.77
N GLY A 221 9.27 -15.30 -8.10
CA GLY A 221 9.95 -15.13 -9.38
C GLY A 221 9.03 -15.51 -10.56
N LEU A 222 8.28 -16.59 -10.44
CA LEU A 222 7.31 -17.01 -11.45
C LEU A 222 6.18 -15.98 -11.62
N LEU A 223 5.64 -15.43 -10.53
CA LEU A 223 4.60 -14.39 -10.57
C LEU A 223 5.10 -13.15 -11.31
N MET A 224 6.34 -12.70 -11.04
CA MET A 224 6.96 -11.58 -11.72
C MET A 224 7.17 -11.84 -13.22
N ALA A 225 7.63 -13.03 -13.58
CA ALA A 225 7.81 -13.41 -14.96
C ALA A 225 6.47 -13.44 -15.73
N ALA A 226 5.44 -14.04 -15.15
CA ALA A 226 4.09 -14.09 -15.73
C ALA A 226 3.52 -12.67 -15.93
N LYS A 227 3.67 -11.78 -14.95
CA LYS A 227 3.24 -10.38 -15.05
C LYS A 227 3.95 -9.64 -16.19
N SER A 228 5.27 -9.81 -16.30
CA SER A 228 6.05 -9.16 -17.36
C SER A 228 5.71 -9.71 -18.74
N MET A 229 5.45 -11.01 -18.84
CA MET A 229 5.03 -11.66 -20.09
C MET A 229 3.65 -11.15 -20.53
N ALA A 230 2.70 -10.99 -19.61
CA ALA A 230 1.37 -10.47 -19.91
C ALA A 230 1.37 -9.02 -20.45
N ARG A 231 2.45 -8.27 -20.22
CA ARG A 231 2.59 -6.89 -20.68
C ARG A 231 3.75 -6.68 -21.67
N TYR A 232 4.27 -7.77 -22.23
CA TYR A 232 5.46 -7.75 -23.10
C TYR A 232 5.33 -6.78 -24.27
N ASP A 233 4.21 -6.82 -24.99
CA ASP A 233 3.99 -5.93 -26.14
C ASP A 233 4.05 -4.44 -25.77
N ARG A 234 3.55 -4.09 -24.62
CA ARG A 234 3.55 -2.71 -24.17
C ARG A 234 4.91 -2.27 -23.66
N ILE A 235 5.62 -3.16 -22.97
CA ILE A 235 6.99 -2.94 -22.50
C ILE A 235 7.95 -2.79 -23.68
N SER A 236 7.83 -3.63 -24.71
CA SER A 236 8.74 -3.62 -25.86
C SER A 236 8.57 -2.42 -26.79
N LYS A 237 7.37 -1.82 -26.82
CA LYS A 237 7.03 -0.69 -27.69
C LYS A 237 7.16 0.67 -27.03
N GLY A 238 7.19 0.73 -25.67
CA GLY A 238 7.18 1.98 -24.93
C GLY A 238 8.28 2.02 -23.87
N PRO A 239 9.44 2.65 -24.13
CA PRO A 239 10.50 2.76 -23.14
C PRO A 239 10.11 3.49 -21.87
N ALA A 240 9.33 4.58 -21.93
CA ALA A 240 8.86 5.29 -20.75
C ALA A 240 7.87 4.43 -19.93
N PHE A 241 6.98 3.70 -20.61
CA PHE A 241 6.12 2.73 -19.93
C PHE A 241 6.95 1.59 -19.30
N ALA A 242 7.98 1.09 -19.95
CA ALA A 242 8.84 0.03 -19.42
C ALA A 242 9.54 0.48 -18.12
N GLU A 243 10.10 1.69 -18.10
CA GLU A 243 10.71 2.26 -16.90
C GLU A 243 9.72 2.40 -15.75
N TYR A 244 8.57 3.02 -15.98
CA TYR A 244 7.50 3.16 -14.99
C TYR A 244 7.05 1.81 -14.43
N TYR A 245 6.82 0.83 -15.31
CA TYR A 245 6.40 -0.52 -14.96
C TYR A 245 7.44 -1.25 -14.09
N LEU A 246 8.71 -1.19 -14.47
CA LEU A 246 9.80 -1.86 -13.73
C LEU A 246 9.99 -1.24 -12.34
N ILE A 247 10.10 0.08 -12.28
CA ILE A 247 10.28 0.81 -11.01
C ILE A 247 9.09 0.54 -10.07
N GLY A 248 7.87 0.66 -10.57
CA GLY A 248 6.66 0.42 -9.79
C GLY A 248 6.55 -1.03 -9.29
N THR A 249 6.94 -2.01 -10.12
CA THR A 249 6.94 -3.43 -9.75
C THR A 249 7.98 -3.73 -8.67
N LEU A 250 9.22 -3.29 -8.85
CA LEU A 250 10.30 -3.52 -7.90
C LEU A 250 10.01 -2.84 -6.56
N TYR A 251 9.53 -1.60 -6.59
CA TYR A 251 9.11 -0.88 -5.39
C TYR A 251 7.99 -1.62 -4.65
N SER A 252 6.95 -2.04 -5.35
CA SER A 252 5.80 -2.76 -4.76
C SER A 252 6.24 -4.03 -4.04
N ILE A 253 7.14 -4.82 -4.65
CA ILE A 253 7.66 -6.05 -4.05
C ILE A 253 8.53 -5.74 -2.85
N LEU A 254 9.44 -4.76 -2.97
CA LEU A 254 10.32 -4.35 -1.89
C LEU A 254 9.50 -3.92 -0.67
N VAL A 255 8.49 -3.07 -0.87
CA VAL A 255 7.62 -2.62 0.23
C VAL A 255 6.86 -3.79 0.85
N ALA A 256 6.33 -4.73 0.06
CA ALA A 256 5.63 -5.89 0.58
C ALA A 256 6.53 -6.78 1.46
N ILE A 257 7.76 -7.02 1.03
CA ILE A 257 8.76 -7.79 1.79
C ILE A 257 9.16 -7.05 3.07
N VAL A 258 9.50 -5.76 2.97
CA VAL A 258 9.90 -4.94 4.11
C VAL A 258 8.78 -4.82 5.13
N ALA A 259 7.54 -4.62 4.68
CA ALA A 259 6.36 -4.55 5.54
C ALA A 259 6.15 -5.87 6.32
N TYR A 260 6.27 -7.01 5.65
CA TYR A 260 6.19 -8.32 6.31
C TYR A 260 7.29 -8.50 7.35
N LEU A 261 8.55 -8.24 6.98
CA LEU A 261 9.68 -8.38 7.89
C LEU A 261 9.56 -7.43 9.09
N PHE A 262 9.17 -6.18 8.85
CA PHE A 262 8.97 -5.20 9.91
C PHE A 262 7.90 -5.66 10.90
N LEU A 263 6.71 -6.01 10.44
CA LEU A 263 5.62 -6.40 11.32
C LEU A 263 5.89 -7.72 12.05
N PHE A 264 6.38 -8.76 11.37
CA PHE A 264 6.48 -10.11 11.94
C PHE A 264 7.85 -10.44 12.54
N LYS A 265 8.90 -9.67 12.24
CA LYS A 265 10.24 -9.91 12.81
C LYS A 265 10.68 -8.84 13.81
N ILE A 266 10.17 -7.60 13.69
CA ILE A 266 10.58 -6.48 14.54
C ILE A 266 9.47 -6.11 15.52
N VAL A 267 8.26 -5.79 15.02
CA VAL A 267 7.16 -5.31 15.85
C VAL A 267 6.51 -6.46 16.64
N PHE A 268 6.25 -7.57 15.96
CA PHE A 268 5.55 -8.72 16.51
C PHE A 268 6.32 -10.01 16.19
N PRO A 269 7.52 -10.22 16.77
CA PRO A 269 8.26 -11.44 16.53
C PRO A 269 7.41 -12.62 17.03
N VAL A 270 6.85 -13.38 16.09
CA VAL A 270 6.24 -14.66 16.39
C VAL A 270 7.38 -15.59 16.80
N THR A 271 7.71 -15.57 18.10
CA THR A 271 8.41 -16.72 18.66
C THR A 271 7.54 -17.92 18.34
N SER A 272 8.09 -18.82 17.54
CA SER A 272 7.47 -20.07 17.10
C SER A 272 6.44 -20.52 18.14
N VAL A 273 5.17 -20.51 17.74
CA VAL A 273 4.14 -21.23 18.49
C VAL A 273 4.65 -22.65 18.52
N VAL A 274 5.17 -23.05 19.66
CA VAL A 274 5.45 -24.46 19.93
C VAL A 274 4.09 -25.10 19.81
N LEU A 275 3.85 -25.72 18.66
CA LEU A 275 2.71 -26.61 18.51
C LEU A 275 2.81 -27.57 19.70
N PRO A 276 1.78 -27.73 20.51
CA PRO A 276 1.82 -28.70 21.58
C PRO A 276 2.26 -29.98 20.94
N THR A 277 3.38 -30.55 21.43
CA THR A 277 3.89 -31.85 21.02
C THR A 277 2.69 -32.79 20.96
N PRO A 278 2.47 -33.51 19.83
CA PRO A 278 1.38 -34.47 19.77
C PRO A 278 1.52 -35.36 20.98
N ILE A 279 0.47 -35.45 21.78
CA ILE A 279 0.39 -36.37 22.90
C ILE A 279 0.62 -37.75 22.27
N ILE A 280 1.84 -38.26 22.44
CA ILE A 280 2.15 -39.66 22.11
C ILE A 280 1.27 -40.46 23.07
N LEU A 281 0.15 -40.95 22.56
CA LEU A 281 -0.65 -41.97 23.25
C LEU A 281 0.32 -43.09 23.57
N MET A 282 0.74 -43.13 24.83
CA MET A 282 1.47 -44.30 25.33
C MET A 282 0.60 -45.51 25.10
N THR A 283 1.01 -46.36 24.18
CA THR A 283 0.42 -47.69 24.05
C THR A 283 0.57 -48.41 25.39
N PRO A 284 -0.49 -48.97 25.96
CA PRO A 284 -0.37 -49.72 27.20
C PRO A 284 0.61 -50.84 26.98
N SER A 285 1.62 -50.97 27.87
CA SER A 285 2.52 -52.13 27.90
C SER A 285 1.71 -53.41 28.03
N PRO A 286 2.03 -54.49 27.30
CA PRO A 286 1.40 -55.77 27.56
C PRO A 286 1.72 -56.19 28.98
N LEU A 287 0.67 -56.54 29.71
CA LEU A 287 0.74 -57.15 31.04
C LEU A 287 1.48 -58.48 30.97
N PRO A 288 2.21 -58.89 32.06
CA PRO A 288 3.02 -60.09 32.09
C PRO A 288 2.21 -61.36 32.01
#